data_b5605736737eaa27c0aaf5d3a87e986f
#
_entry.id   b5605736737eaa27c0aaf5d3a87e986f
#
_cell.length_a   1.000
_cell.length_b   1.000
_cell.length_c   1.000
_cell.angle_alpha   90.00
_cell.angle_beta   90.00
_cell.angle_gamma   90.00
#
_symmetry.space_group_name_H-M   'P 1'
#
loop_
_entity.id
_entity.type
_entity.pdbx_description
1 polymer ?
#
loop_
_entity_poly.entity_id
_entity_poly.type
_entity_poly.pdbx_seq_one_letter_code
_entity_poly.pdbx_strand_id
1 'polypeptide(L)'
;GGDLGEAFCEIKKVNRWGLSAHNIPTNWGKDNIILIGDALHPMLPFLAQGANFALEDAFVLAKLIDLYSLEEVTDKYVQIRKPRLLRLMKQIKKNAWNFHLKRGFFRACAHRGLVLLDKTLPQSAERPFRWLYSHDITKLNI
;
A
#
# COMPACT_ATOMS: atom_id res chain seq x y z
N GLY A 1 13.09 22.61 -19.24
CA GLY A 1 12.96 22.63 -17.82
C GLY A 1 12.38 23.90 -17.24
N GLY A 2 11.84 24.85 -18.06
CA GLY A 2 11.38 26.15 -17.62
C GLY A 2 10.19 26.11 -16.65
N ASP A 3 9.09 25.54 -17.04
CA ASP A 3 7.79 25.65 -16.36
C ASP A 3 7.77 25.10 -14.93
N LEU A 4 8.45 23.99 -14.65
CA LEU A 4 8.52 23.42 -13.29
C LEU A 4 9.37 24.29 -12.35
N GLY A 5 10.46 24.86 -12.87
CA GLY A 5 11.33 25.76 -12.09
C GLY A 5 10.59 27.03 -11.68
N GLU A 6 9.85 27.63 -12.59
CA GLU A 6 9.04 28.80 -12.33
C GLU A 6 7.93 28.53 -11.33
N ALA A 7 7.20 27.41 -11.48
CA ALA A 7 6.18 26.96 -10.52
C ALA A 7 6.73 26.80 -9.10
N PHE A 8 7.95 26.26 -8.95
CA PHE A 8 8.60 26.15 -7.63
C PHE A 8 8.97 27.51 -7.03
N CYS A 9 9.33 28.50 -7.85
CA CYS A 9 9.65 29.86 -7.38
C CYS A 9 8.43 30.62 -6.86
N GLU A 10 7.23 30.27 -7.29
CA GLU A 10 5.98 30.89 -6.82
C GLU A 10 5.49 30.36 -5.48
N ILE A 11 6.05 29.25 -4.96
CA ILE A 11 5.65 28.67 -3.70
C ILE A 11 6.07 29.56 -2.52
N LYS A 12 5.10 30.23 -1.91
CA LYS A 12 5.34 31.13 -0.78
C LYS A 12 5.54 30.41 0.56
N LYS A 13 5.01 29.16 0.71
CA LYS A 13 5.06 28.40 1.96
C LYS A 13 5.13 26.92 1.67
N VAL A 14 6.08 26.24 2.30
CA VAL A 14 6.23 24.79 2.24
C VAL A 14 6.05 24.22 3.64
N ASN A 15 5.17 23.24 3.79
CA ASN A 15 5.02 22.48 5.03
C ASN A 15 5.77 21.16 4.91
N ARG A 16 6.54 20.81 5.95
CA ARG A 16 7.21 19.52 6.05
C ARG A 16 6.44 18.60 6.98
N TRP A 17 5.96 17.47 6.46
CA TRP A 17 5.27 16.45 7.23
C TRP A 17 6.17 15.24 7.43
N GLY A 18 6.25 14.77 8.68
CA GLY A 18 6.89 13.48 8.98
C GLY A 18 6.00 12.34 8.50
N LEU A 19 6.55 11.41 7.73
CA LEU A 19 5.87 10.17 7.37
C LEU A 19 6.21 9.10 8.39
N SER A 20 5.19 8.55 9.03
CA SER A 20 5.33 7.46 10.00
C SER A 20 4.82 6.16 9.41
N ALA A 21 5.56 5.09 9.66
CA ALA A 21 5.12 3.73 9.37
C ALA A 21 5.55 2.84 10.53
N HIS A 22 4.66 1.98 10.98
CA HIS A 22 5.00 1.00 11.99
C HIS A 22 4.58 -0.41 11.57
N ASN A 23 5.02 -1.38 12.33
CA ASN A 23 4.65 -2.76 12.08
C ASN A 23 3.16 -2.95 12.40
N ILE A 24 2.52 -3.82 11.62
CA ILE A 24 1.15 -4.23 11.90
C ILE A 24 1.10 -4.87 13.29
N PRO A 25 0.20 -4.43 14.17
CA PRO A 25 0.06 -4.99 15.49
C PRO A 25 -0.34 -6.48 15.42
N THR A 26 -0.02 -7.23 16.45
CA THR A 26 -0.43 -8.64 16.56
C THR A 26 -1.92 -8.77 16.85
N ASN A 27 -2.45 -7.85 17.64
CA ASN A 27 -3.85 -7.79 18.01
C ASN A 27 -4.54 -6.65 17.23
N TRP A 28 -5.58 -6.96 16.49
CA TRP A 28 -6.32 -6.02 15.63
C TRP A 28 -7.60 -5.52 16.26
N GLY A 29 -8.00 -6.12 17.37
CA GLY A 29 -9.18 -5.72 18.10
C GLY A 29 -9.18 -6.21 19.53
N LYS A 30 -9.93 -5.53 20.38
CA LYS A 30 -10.18 -5.91 21.76
C LYS A 30 -11.56 -5.46 22.17
N ASP A 31 -12.28 -6.33 22.83
CA ASP A 31 -13.67 -6.11 23.24
C ASP A 31 -14.52 -5.76 21.98
N ASN A 32 -15.18 -4.60 21.96
CA ASN A 32 -15.99 -4.12 20.83
C ASN A 32 -15.24 -3.10 19.93
N ILE A 33 -13.91 -3.07 19.96
CA ILE A 33 -13.07 -2.14 19.20
C ILE A 33 -12.25 -2.95 18.20
N ILE A 34 -12.31 -2.60 16.91
CA ILE A 34 -11.49 -3.17 15.84
C ILE A 34 -10.75 -2.04 15.12
N LEU A 35 -9.46 -2.25 14.88
CA LEU A 35 -8.61 -1.31 14.14
C LEU A 35 -8.76 -1.53 12.63
N ILE A 36 -8.90 -0.43 11.88
CA ILE A 36 -8.95 -0.43 10.41
C ILE A 36 -8.14 0.72 9.84
N GLY A 37 -7.80 0.66 8.55
CA GLY A 37 -7.10 1.74 7.85
C GLY A 37 -5.79 2.15 8.53
N ASP A 38 -5.51 3.44 8.59
CA ASP A 38 -4.26 3.97 9.14
C ASP A 38 -4.07 3.69 10.64
N ALA A 39 -5.15 3.44 11.39
CA ALA A 39 -5.04 3.00 12.79
C ALA A 39 -4.42 1.60 12.91
N LEU A 40 -4.65 0.73 11.92
CA LEU A 40 -4.10 -0.62 11.86
C LEU A 40 -2.77 -0.68 11.10
N HIS A 41 -2.70 -0.02 9.95
CA HIS A 41 -1.61 -0.18 8.98
C HIS A 41 -1.16 1.15 8.34
N PRO A 42 -0.69 2.12 9.12
CA PRO A 42 -0.15 3.35 8.55
C PRO A 42 1.01 2.98 7.62
N MET A 43 0.94 3.42 6.40
CA MET A 43 1.88 3.02 5.36
C MET A 43 2.51 4.19 4.64
N LEU A 44 3.73 3.97 4.15
CA LEU A 44 4.40 4.96 3.31
C LEU A 44 3.70 5.05 1.93
N PRO A 45 3.62 6.24 1.31
CA PRO A 45 2.78 6.51 0.14
C PRO A 45 3.34 5.95 -1.18
N PHE A 46 4.30 5.01 -1.15
CA PHE A 46 4.99 4.51 -2.35
C PHE A 46 4.13 3.76 -3.37
N LEU A 47 2.92 3.35 -3.00
CA LEU A 47 1.96 2.71 -3.90
C LEU A 47 0.59 3.39 -3.90
N ALA A 48 0.42 4.50 -3.16
CA ALA A 48 -0.83 5.25 -3.01
C ALA A 48 -2.04 4.35 -2.60
N GLN A 49 -1.80 3.32 -1.78
CA GLN A 49 -2.80 2.30 -1.44
C GLN A 49 -3.47 2.47 -0.07
N GLY A 50 -3.07 3.45 0.74
CA GLY A 50 -3.60 3.62 2.10
C GLY A 50 -5.12 3.72 2.13
N ALA A 51 -5.69 4.67 1.41
CA ALA A 51 -7.13 4.86 1.32
C ALA A 51 -7.86 3.64 0.72
N ASN A 52 -7.30 3.03 -0.33
CA ASN A 52 -7.90 1.85 -0.96
C ASN A 52 -7.99 0.67 0.01
N PHE A 53 -6.94 0.41 0.79
CA PHE A 53 -6.95 -0.65 1.79
C PHE A 53 -7.90 -0.35 2.95
N ALA A 54 -8.03 0.91 3.36
CA ALA A 54 -9.01 1.32 4.36
C ALA A 54 -10.46 1.09 3.88
N LEU A 55 -10.75 1.34 2.59
CA LEU A 55 -12.06 1.02 1.98
C LEU A 55 -12.30 -0.49 1.91
N GLU A 56 -11.29 -1.28 1.54
CA GLU A 56 -11.37 -2.74 1.59
C GLU A 56 -11.64 -3.25 3.02
N ASP A 57 -10.96 -2.67 4.02
CA ASP A 57 -11.16 -3.01 5.43
C ASP A 57 -12.61 -2.74 5.87
N ALA A 58 -13.12 -1.55 5.56
CA ALA A 58 -14.49 -1.17 5.90
C ALA A 58 -15.52 -2.10 5.23
N PHE A 59 -15.30 -2.45 3.95
CA PHE A 59 -16.20 -3.34 3.22
C PHE A 59 -16.24 -4.75 3.83
N VAL A 60 -15.07 -5.33 4.13
CA VAL A 60 -14.99 -6.66 4.75
C VAL A 60 -15.61 -6.65 6.13
N LEU A 61 -15.29 -5.64 6.94
CA LEU A 61 -15.82 -5.53 8.30
C LEU A 61 -17.35 -5.40 8.30
N ALA A 62 -17.91 -4.56 7.44
CA ALA A 62 -19.36 -4.39 7.31
C ALA A 62 -20.05 -5.72 6.99
N LYS A 63 -19.53 -6.47 5.99
CA LYS A 63 -20.08 -7.79 5.66
C LYS A 63 -19.97 -8.81 6.81
N LEU A 64 -18.87 -8.78 7.56
CA LEU A 64 -18.70 -9.71 8.68
C LEU A 64 -19.66 -9.41 9.82
N ILE A 65 -19.93 -8.15 10.12
CA ILE A 65 -20.90 -7.74 11.15
C ILE A 65 -22.31 -8.20 10.80
N ASP A 66 -22.66 -8.19 9.51
CA ASP A 66 -23.97 -8.66 9.05
C ASP A 66 -24.15 -10.19 9.15
N LEU A 67 -23.05 -10.96 9.12
CA LEU A 67 -23.07 -12.42 8.98
C LEU A 67 -22.68 -13.19 10.24
N TYR A 68 -21.94 -12.57 11.16
CA TYR A 68 -21.30 -13.26 12.29
C TYR A 68 -21.53 -12.53 13.61
N SER A 69 -21.37 -13.27 14.72
CA SER A 69 -21.38 -12.67 16.05
C SER A 69 -20.17 -11.74 16.25
N LEU A 70 -20.31 -10.72 17.11
CA LEU A 70 -19.23 -9.76 17.40
C LEU A 70 -17.96 -10.44 17.91
N GLU A 71 -18.07 -11.57 18.57
CA GLU A 71 -16.95 -12.37 19.08
C GLU A 71 -16.13 -12.99 17.92
N GLU A 72 -16.80 -13.40 16.84
CA GLU A 72 -16.16 -14.04 15.68
C GLU A 72 -15.61 -13.05 14.65
N VAL A 73 -16.18 -11.83 14.60
CA VAL A 73 -15.86 -10.81 13.58
C VAL A 73 -14.38 -10.49 13.54
N THR A 74 -13.75 -10.29 14.69
CA THR A 74 -12.32 -9.91 14.75
C THR A 74 -11.43 -11.00 14.15
N ASP A 75 -11.64 -12.26 14.51
CA ASP A 75 -10.82 -13.37 14.01
C ASP A 75 -10.99 -13.57 12.51
N LYS A 76 -12.23 -13.53 12.03
CA LYS A 76 -12.52 -13.63 10.59
C LYS A 76 -11.94 -12.46 9.80
N TYR A 77 -12.05 -11.26 10.33
CA TYR A 77 -11.46 -10.07 9.72
C TYR A 77 -9.93 -10.21 9.58
N VAL A 78 -9.25 -10.64 10.65
CA VAL A 78 -7.81 -10.92 10.62
C VAL A 78 -7.48 -11.99 9.59
N GLN A 79 -8.21 -13.10 9.54
CA GLN A 79 -7.97 -14.19 8.58
C GLN A 79 -8.04 -13.70 7.13
N ILE A 80 -9.03 -12.87 6.80
CA ILE A 80 -9.27 -12.38 5.45
C ILE A 80 -8.25 -11.29 5.08
N ARG A 81 -8.01 -10.33 5.96
CA ARG A 81 -7.25 -9.12 5.61
C ARG A 81 -5.74 -9.24 5.77
N LYS A 82 -5.30 -10.00 6.79
CA LYS A 82 -3.87 -10.09 7.16
C LYS A 82 -2.95 -10.59 6.04
N PRO A 83 -3.27 -11.64 5.28
CA PRO A 83 -2.39 -12.11 4.21
C PRO A 83 -2.17 -11.05 3.13
N ARG A 84 -3.26 -10.37 2.71
CA ARG A 84 -3.20 -9.32 1.69
C ARG A 84 -2.43 -8.10 2.18
N LEU A 85 -2.66 -7.69 3.42
CA LEU A 85 -1.98 -6.56 4.04
C LEU A 85 -0.47 -6.82 4.20
N LEU A 86 -0.07 -7.99 4.67
CA LEU A 86 1.35 -8.37 4.78
C LEU A 86 2.05 -8.35 3.42
N ARG A 87 1.37 -8.83 2.37
CA ARG A 87 1.89 -8.79 1.00
C ARG A 87 2.11 -7.35 0.52
N LEU A 88 1.15 -6.44 0.80
CA LEU A 88 1.28 -5.03 0.47
C LEU A 88 2.46 -4.39 1.21
N MET A 89 2.55 -4.59 2.53
CA MET A 89 3.63 -4.01 3.34
C MET A 89 5.03 -4.47 2.88
N LYS A 90 5.15 -5.74 2.47
CA LYS A 90 6.38 -6.26 1.85
C LYS A 90 6.71 -5.55 0.53
N GLN A 91 5.69 -5.30 -0.30
CA GLN A 91 5.87 -4.59 -1.58
C GLN A 91 6.24 -3.12 -1.37
N ILE A 92 5.62 -2.44 -0.41
CA ILE A 92 5.96 -1.05 -0.03
C ILE A 92 7.41 -0.95 0.41
N LYS A 93 7.88 -1.85 1.30
CA LYS A 93 9.28 -1.89 1.74
C LYS A 93 10.25 -2.09 0.57
N LYS A 94 9.91 -2.98 -0.36
CA LYS A 94 10.72 -3.21 -1.57
C LYS A 94 10.77 -1.96 -2.46
N ASN A 95 9.66 -1.29 -2.67
CA ASN A 95 9.60 -0.06 -3.45
C ASN A 95 10.37 1.08 -2.77
N ALA A 96 10.23 1.23 -1.46
CA ALA A 96 10.99 2.20 -0.69
C ALA A 96 12.51 2.04 -0.92
N TRP A 97 13.00 0.81 -0.86
CA TRP A 97 14.40 0.51 -1.14
C TRP A 97 14.79 0.88 -2.57
N ASN A 98 13.97 0.54 -3.57
CA ASN A 98 14.24 0.86 -4.98
C ASN A 98 14.30 2.37 -5.24
N PHE A 99 13.41 3.17 -4.63
CA PHE A 99 13.39 4.62 -4.77
C PHE A 99 14.58 5.31 -4.10
N HIS A 100 15.17 4.68 -3.08
CA HIS A 100 16.29 5.24 -2.33
C HIS A 100 17.66 4.68 -2.76
N LEU A 101 17.73 4.01 -3.91
CA LEU A 101 19.01 3.56 -4.47
C LEU A 101 19.97 4.75 -4.65
N LYS A 102 21.11 4.72 -3.96
CA LYS A 102 22.15 5.74 -4.07
C LYS A 102 22.66 5.85 -5.51
N ARG A 103 23.09 7.04 -5.90
CA ARG A 103 23.75 7.26 -7.19
C ARG A 103 24.99 6.35 -7.28
N GLY A 104 25.12 5.62 -8.38
CA GLY A 104 26.24 4.71 -8.60
C GLY A 104 25.93 3.64 -9.64
N PHE A 105 26.85 2.71 -9.78
CA PHE A 105 26.79 1.64 -10.77
C PHE A 105 25.49 0.83 -10.70
N PHE A 106 25.08 0.41 -9.49
CA PHE A 106 23.83 -0.37 -9.29
C PHE A 106 22.59 0.36 -9.78
N ARG A 107 22.49 1.67 -9.52
CA ARG A 107 21.36 2.46 -10.01
C ARG A 107 21.38 2.57 -11.54
N ALA A 108 22.55 2.77 -12.15
CA ALA A 108 22.69 2.83 -13.60
C ALA A 108 22.30 1.50 -14.26
N CYS A 109 22.72 0.37 -13.71
CA CYS A 109 22.31 -0.97 -14.16
C CYS A 109 20.81 -1.19 -14.02
N ALA A 110 20.21 -0.83 -12.88
CA ALA A 110 18.78 -0.94 -12.65
C ALA A 110 17.96 -0.13 -13.67
N HIS A 111 18.36 1.13 -13.93
CA HIS A 111 17.69 1.98 -14.92
C HIS A 111 17.82 1.41 -16.34
N ARG A 112 19.02 0.96 -16.75
CA ARG A 112 19.22 0.34 -18.07
C ARG A 112 18.40 -0.95 -18.21
N GLY A 113 18.35 -1.76 -17.14
CA GLY A 113 17.52 -2.97 -17.10
C GLY A 113 16.04 -2.66 -17.26
N LEU A 114 15.52 -1.63 -16.60
CA LEU A 114 14.14 -1.18 -16.75
C LEU A 114 13.84 -0.70 -18.17
N VAL A 115 14.73 0.11 -18.78
CA VAL A 115 14.57 0.56 -20.17
C VAL A 115 14.58 -0.60 -21.13
N LEU A 116 15.43 -1.61 -20.93
CA LEU A 116 15.48 -2.80 -21.77
C LEU A 116 14.20 -3.64 -21.63
N LEU A 117 13.73 -3.84 -20.40
CA LEU A 117 12.48 -4.54 -20.09
C LEU A 117 11.27 -3.84 -20.72
N ASP A 118 11.22 -2.52 -20.66
CA ASP A 118 10.13 -1.74 -21.27
C ASP A 118 10.08 -1.91 -22.77
N LYS A 119 11.26 -1.94 -23.44
CA LYS A 119 11.35 -2.14 -24.89
C LYS A 119 11.04 -3.57 -25.32
N THR A 120 11.40 -4.58 -24.53
CA THR A 120 11.27 -6.01 -24.92
C THR A 120 9.98 -6.64 -24.41
N LEU A 121 9.52 -6.22 -23.25
CA LEU A 121 8.35 -6.76 -22.55
C LEU A 121 7.56 -5.64 -21.85
N PRO A 122 6.86 -4.77 -22.60
CA PRO A 122 6.22 -3.57 -22.05
C PRO A 122 5.23 -3.86 -20.91
N GLN A 123 4.61 -5.02 -20.87
CA GLN A 123 3.71 -5.43 -19.79
C GLN A 123 4.42 -6.01 -18.55
N SER A 124 5.74 -6.16 -18.59
CA SER A 124 6.50 -6.77 -17.48
C SER A 124 6.55 -5.88 -16.23
N ALA A 125 6.49 -4.56 -16.43
CA ALA A 125 6.48 -3.59 -15.33
C ALA A 125 5.20 -3.66 -14.48
N GLU A 126 4.07 -4.04 -15.07
CA GLU A 126 2.77 -4.12 -14.39
C GLU A 126 2.55 -5.45 -13.68
N ARG A 127 3.16 -6.54 -14.16
CA ARG A 127 2.98 -7.90 -13.62
C ARG A 127 3.15 -8.00 -12.10
N PRO A 128 4.17 -7.38 -11.47
CA PRO A 128 4.36 -7.45 -10.03
C PRO A 128 3.23 -6.81 -9.23
N PHE A 129 2.46 -5.91 -9.85
CA PHE A 129 1.40 -5.12 -9.21
C PHE A 129 -0.01 -5.59 -9.60
N ARG A 130 -0.14 -6.50 -10.56
CA ARG A 130 -1.45 -6.98 -11.04
C ARG A 130 -2.34 -7.50 -9.91
N TRP A 131 -1.78 -8.26 -8.96
CA TRP A 131 -2.50 -8.76 -7.79
C TRP A 131 -3.08 -7.65 -6.90
N LEU A 132 -2.48 -6.45 -6.95
CA LEU A 132 -2.88 -5.29 -6.17
C LEU A 132 -4.04 -4.55 -6.85
N TYR A 133 -3.86 -4.22 -8.14
CA TYR A 133 -4.80 -3.37 -8.88
C TYR A 133 -5.98 -4.13 -9.50
N SER A 134 -5.85 -5.43 -9.75
CA SER A 134 -6.95 -6.24 -10.28
C SER A 134 -7.78 -6.94 -9.19
N HIS A 135 -7.52 -6.63 -7.93
CA HIS A 135 -8.28 -7.20 -6.83
C HIS A 135 -9.65 -6.55 -6.71
N ASP A 136 -10.68 -7.37 -6.74
CA ASP A 136 -12.06 -6.96 -6.55
C ASP A 136 -12.58 -7.54 -5.24
N ILE A 137 -12.65 -6.69 -4.22
CA ILE A 137 -13.08 -7.06 -2.87
C ILE A 137 -14.54 -7.52 -2.83
N THR A 138 -15.36 -7.07 -3.80
CA THR A 138 -16.79 -7.42 -3.84
C THR A 138 -17.05 -8.88 -4.20
N LYS A 139 -16.06 -9.54 -4.83
CA LYS A 139 -16.09 -10.96 -5.22
C LYS A 139 -15.60 -11.91 -4.12
N LEU A 140 -15.24 -11.40 -2.96
CA LEU A 140 -14.86 -12.23 -1.83
C LEU A 140 -16.08 -13.01 -1.32
N ASN A 141 -15.95 -14.32 -1.31
CA ASN A 141 -16.91 -15.19 -0.63
C ASN A 141 -16.58 -15.16 0.87
N ILE A 142 -17.36 -14.39 1.61
CA ILE A 142 -17.28 -14.23 3.05
C ILE A 142 -18.38 -15.09 3.69
#